data_95834f90e5777113627a34922c9339b5
#
_entry.id   95834f90e5777113627a34922c9339b5
#
_cell.length_a   1.000
_cell.length_b   1.000
_cell.length_c   1.000
_cell.angle_alpha   90.00
_cell.angle_beta   90.00
_cell.angle_gamma   90.00
#
_symmetry.space_group_name_H-M   'P 1'
#
loop_
_entity.id
_entity.type
_entity.pdbx_description
1 polymer ?
#
loop_
_entity_poly.entity_id
_entity_poly.type
_entity_poly.pdbx_seq_one_letter_code
_entity_poly.pdbx_strand_id
1 'polypeptide(L)'
;QVQLVQSGAEVKKPGASVKVSCKASGYLFTGYYMHWVRQAPGQGLEWMGWINPKSGGTNYTQKFQGRVTMTRDTSISTVYMELSRLRSDDTAVYYCARDGEHCSGATCYILYYYYGMDVWGQGTTVTVSS
;
A
#
# COMPACT_ATOMS: atom_id res chain seq x y z
N GLN A 1 17.08 -8.67 -9.70
CA GLN A 1 16.94 -7.71 -8.63
C GLN A 1 15.48 -7.53 -8.23
N VAL A 2 15.27 -7.29 -6.95
CA VAL A 2 13.95 -7.08 -6.38
C VAL A 2 13.47 -5.67 -6.70
N GLN A 3 12.27 -5.56 -7.26
CA GLN A 3 11.69 -4.26 -7.61
C GLN A 3 10.20 -4.23 -7.33
N LEU A 4 9.72 -3.04 -6.94
CA LEU A 4 8.30 -2.73 -6.85
C LEU A 4 8.06 -1.49 -7.71
N VAL A 5 7.19 -1.62 -8.73
CA VAL A 5 6.90 -0.53 -9.66
C VAL A 5 5.43 -0.15 -9.55
N GLN A 6 5.18 1.09 -9.23
CA GLN A 6 3.82 1.59 -8.99
C GLN A 6 3.27 2.33 -10.22
N SER A 7 1.95 2.42 -10.28
CA SER A 7 1.26 3.18 -11.32
C SER A 7 1.51 4.69 -11.17
N GLY A 8 1.16 5.43 -12.22
CA GLY A 8 1.46 6.86 -12.32
C GLY A 8 0.58 7.75 -11.46
N ALA A 9 0.95 9.04 -11.43
CA ALA A 9 0.26 10.05 -10.64
C ALA A 9 -1.20 10.19 -11.08
N GLU A 10 -2.06 10.50 -10.11
CA GLU A 10 -3.49 10.65 -10.29
C GLU A 10 -3.96 11.99 -9.74
N VAL A 11 -4.90 12.61 -10.44
CA VAL A 11 -5.62 13.79 -9.95
C VAL A 11 -7.09 13.42 -9.88
N LYS A 12 -7.68 13.55 -8.71
CA LYS A 12 -9.06 13.14 -8.46
C LYS A 12 -9.84 14.28 -7.80
N LYS A 13 -11.15 14.22 -7.95
CA LYS A 13 -12.05 15.16 -7.25
C LYS A 13 -12.50 14.57 -5.92
N PRO A 14 -12.85 15.41 -4.93
CA PRO A 14 -13.42 14.92 -3.69
C PRO A 14 -14.63 14.00 -3.94
N GLY A 15 -14.72 12.93 -3.19
CA GLY A 15 -15.78 11.94 -3.33
C GLY A 15 -15.47 10.82 -4.30
N ALA A 16 -14.47 10.98 -5.16
CA ALA A 16 -14.07 9.94 -6.12
C ALA A 16 -13.28 8.83 -5.43
N SER A 17 -12.90 7.81 -6.20
CA SER A 17 -12.03 6.73 -5.77
C SER A 17 -10.77 6.73 -6.61
N VAL A 18 -9.67 6.24 -6.03
CA VAL A 18 -8.41 6.04 -6.74
C VAL A 18 -7.94 4.62 -6.51
N LYS A 19 -7.37 4.00 -7.54
CA LYS A 19 -6.79 2.66 -7.44
C LYS A 19 -5.35 2.73 -7.91
N VAL A 20 -4.44 2.38 -7.01
CA VAL A 20 -3.00 2.40 -7.26
C VAL A 20 -2.52 0.97 -7.37
N SER A 21 -1.67 0.68 -8.35
CA SER A 21 -1.10 -0.65 -8.53
C SER A 21 0.38 -0.67 -8.12
N CYS A 22 0.84 -1.85 -7.76
CA CYS A 22 2.23 -2.09 -7.36
C CYS A 22 2.62 -3.46 -7.91
N LYS A 23 3.46 -3.47 -8.95
CA LYS A 23 3.92 -4.70 -9.58
C LYS A 23 5.26 -5.11 -9.00
N ALA A 24 5.33 -6.34 -8.51
CA ALA A 24 6.53 -6.92 -7.91
C ALA A 24 7.28 -7.77 -8.92
N SER A 25 8.60 -7.76 -8.82
CA SER A 25 9.45 -8.62 -9.63
C SER A 25 10.73 -8.97 -8.87
N GLY A 26 11.35 -10.07 -9.26
CA GLY A 26 12.65 -10.46 -8.73
C GLY A 26 12.60 -11.30 -7.46
N TYR A 27 11.42 -11.70 -7.00
CA TYR A 27 11.28 -12.54 -5.80
C TYR A 27 9.96 -13.32 -5.85
N LEU A 28 9.79 -14.23 -4.91
CA LEU A 28 8.57 -15.03 -4.80
C LEU A 28 7.45 -14.14 -4.25
N PHE A 29 6.56 -13.70 -5.14
CA PHE A 29 5.50 -12.73 -4.81
C PHE A 29 4.66 -13.17 -3.60
N THR A 30 4.28 -14.45 -3.53
CA THR A 30 3.42 -14.95 -2.46
C THR A 30 4.16 -15.22 -1.15
N GLY A 31 5.46 -14.98 -1.11
CA GLY A 31 6.28 -15.27 0.07
C GLY A 31 6.42 -14.11 1.05
N TYR A 32 5.90 -12.92 0.71
CA TYR A 32 6.11 -11.72 1.51
C TYR A 32 4.84 -10.90 1.56
N TYR A 33 4.51 -10.38 2.74
CA TYR A 33 3.40 -9.45 2.87
C TYR A 33 3.75 -8.13 2.19
N MET A 34 2.72 -7.42 1.73
CA MET A 34 2.90 -6.10 1.13
C MET A 34 2.14 -5.07 1.96
N HIS A 35 2.84 -4.02 2.36
CA HIS A 35 2.26 -2.91 3.10
C HIS A 35 1.97 -1.75 2.18
N TRP A 36 1.00 -0.93 2.58
CA TRP A 36 0.75 0.36 1.95
C TRP A 36 0.92 1.44 3.00
N VAL A 37 1.69 2.47 2.63
CA VAL A 37 2.06 3.59 3.50
C VAL A 37 1.87 4.86 2.69
N ARG A 38 1.41 5.94 3.31
CA ARG A 38 1.30 7.20 2.61
C ARG A 38 2.02 8.31 3.37
N GLN A 39 2.34 9.37 2.66
CA GLN A 39 2.95 10.55 3.25
C GLN A 39 2.30 11.79 2.66
N ALA A 40 1.54 12.51 3.48
CA ALA A 40 0.94 13.79 3.10
C ALA A 40 2.00 14.89 3.19
N PRO A 41 1.82 16.01 2.46
CA PRO A 41 2.81 17.11 2.47
C PRO A 41 3.07 17.61 3.90
N GLY A 42 4.35 17.65 4.27
CA GLY A 42 4.76 18.12 5.59
C GLY A 42 4.47 17.19 6.75
N GLN A 43 4.00 15.98 6.47
CA GLN A 43 3.65 15.00 7.50
C GLN A 43 4.63 13.83 7.46
N GLY A 44 4.60 13.00 8.51
CA GLY A 44 5.36 11.76 8.53
C GLY A 44 4.67 10.66 7.75
N LEU A 45 5.33 9.50 7.68
CA LEU A 45 4.75 8.31 7.07
C LEU A 45 3.56 7.83 7.90
N GLU A 46 2.52 7.40 7.20
CA GLU A 46 1.31 6.87 7.83
C GLU A 46 1.02 5.50 7.25
N TRP A 47 1.06 4.47 8.10
CA TRP A 47 0.77 3.11 7.69
C TRP A 47 -0.73 2.94 7.46
N MET A 48 -1.10 2.30 6.36
CA MET A 48 -2.51 2.10 5.99
C MET A 48 -2.97 0.67 6.23
N GLY A 49 -2.12 -0.30 6.01
CA GLY A 49 -2.47 -1.70 6.16
C GLY A 49 -1.54 -2.60 5.38
N TRP A 50 -1.85 -3.91 5.41
CA TRP A 50 -1.09 -4.90 4.64
C TRP A 50 -2.02 -5.91 3.99
N ILE A 51 -1.50 -6.58 2.98
CA ILE A 51 -2.14 -7.70 2.32
C ILE A 51 -1.19 -8.88 2.30
N ASN A 52 -1.73 -10.07 2.54
CA ASN A 52 -1.03 -11.34 2.33
C ASN A 52 -1.28 -11.77 0.88
N PRO A 53 -0.27 -11.72 -0.01
CA PRO A 53 -0.51 -12.04 -1.42
C PRO A 53 -0.90 -13.47 -1.67
N LYS A 54 -0.57 -14.38 -0.75
CA LYS A 54 -0.92 -15.80 -0.91
C LYS A 54 -2.41 -16.04 -0.68
N SER A 55 -2.95 -15.51 0.41
CA SER A 55 -4.34 -15.75 0.81
C SER A 55 -5.29 -14.67 0.35
N GLY A 56 -4.80 -13.47 0.10
CA GLY A 56 -5.61 -12.28 -0.12
C GLY A 56 -6.10 -11.63 1.16
N GLY A 57 -5.71 -12.17 2.32
CA GLY A 57 -6.10 -11.60 3.60
C GLY A 57 -5.51 -10.23 3.83
N THR A 58 -6.25 -9.36 4.49
CA THR A 58 -5.86 -7.96 4.68
C THR A 58 -6.04 -7.54 6.13
N ASN A 59 -5.33 -6.48 6.49
CA ASN A 59 -5.50 -5.82 7.78
C ASN A 59 -5.30 -4.32 7.57
N TYR A 60 -6.33 -3.54 7.86
CA TYR A 60 -6.31 -2.09 7.67
C TYR A 60 -6.27 -1.39 9.02
N THR A 61 -5.60 -0.24 9.11
CA THR A 61 -5.73 0.58 10.30
C THR A 61 -7.15 1.10 10.43
N GLN A 62 -7.57 1.35 11.65
CA GLN A 62 -8.93 1.79 11.92
C GLN A 62 -9.29 3.06 11.14
N LYS A 63 -8.35 3.96 10.96
CA LYS A 63 -8.56 5.20 10.23
C LYS A 63 -9.08 4.99 8.82
N PHE A 64 -8.62 3.91 8.15
CA PHE A 64 -8.97 3.64 6.74
C PHE A 64 -10.01 2.56 6.57
N GLN A 65 -10.42 1.87 7.63
CA GLN A 65 -11.43 0.84 7.52
C GLN A 65 -12.72 1.42 6.94
N GLY A 66 -13.28 0.72 5.97
CA GLY A 66 -14.48 1.15 5.27
C GLY A 66 -14.21 2.05 4.06
N ARG A 67 -12.99 2.54 3.89
CA ARG A 67 -12.62 3.36 2.74
C ARG A 67 -11.54 2.74 1.86
N VAL A 68 -10.72 1.84 2.41
CA VAL A 68 -9.62 1.24 1.67
C VAL A 68 -9.93 -0.22 1.38
N THR A 69 -9.51 -0.68 0.21
CA THR A 69 -9.57 -2.09 -0.19
C THR A 69 -8.24 -2.45 -0.84
N MET A 70 -7.59 -3.48 -0.32
CA MET A 70 -6.37 -4.02 -0.90
C MET A 70 -6.66 -5.36 -1.53
N THR A 71 -6.20 -5.54 -2.76
CA THR A 71 -6.39 -6.77 -3.53
C THR A 71 -5.07 -7.14 -4.20
N ARG A 72 -5.03 -8.34 -4.79
CA ARG A 72 -3.85 -8.79 -5.53
C ARG A 72 -4.26 -9.66 -6.71
N ASP A 73 -3.39 -9.69 -7.71
CA ASP A 73 -3.48 -10.60 -8.85
C ASP A 73 -2.16 -11.35 -8.92
N THR A 74 -2.15 -12.61 -8.48
CA THR A 74 -0.93 -13.40 -8.42
C THR A 74 -0.40 -13.73 -9.81
N SER A 75 -1.27 -13.78 -10.83
CA SER A 75 -0.84 -14.10 -12.18
C SER A 75 0.11 -13.06 -12.78
N ILE A 76 0.03 -11.82 -12.30
CA ILE A 76 0.89 -10.73 -12.75
C ILE A 76 1.68 -10.10 -11.61
N SER A 77 1.73 -10.76 -10.45
CA SER A 77 2.51 -10.33 -9.27
C SER A 77 2.23 -8.88 -8.90
N THR A 78 0.96 -8.51 -8.86
CA THR A 78 0.55 -7.12 -8.64
C THR A 78 -0.39 -7.03 -7.45
N VAL A 79 -0.16 -6.05 -6.60
CA VAL A 79 -1.11 -5.68 -5.53
C VAL A 79 -1.74 -4.33 -5.87
N TYR A 80 -2.94 -4.12 -5.38
CA TYR A 80 -3.71 -2.89 -5.62
C TYR A 80 -4.18 -2.33 -4.28
N MET A 81 -4.24 -1.01 -4.23
CA MET A 81 -4.86 -0.29 -3.13
C MET A 81 -5.90 0.65 -3.72
N GLU A 82 -7.14 0.51 -3.29
CA GLU A 82 -8.22 1.41 -3.69
C GLU A 82 -8.70 2.19 -2.48
N LEU A 83 -8.71 3.51 -2.60
CA LEU A 83 -9.19 4.41 -1.56
C LEU A 83 -10.40 5.15 -2.10
N SER A 84 -11.52 5.04 -1.40
CA SER A 84 -12.79 5.63 -1.83
C SER A 84 -13.14 6.86 -1.00
N ARG A 85 -14.16 7.60 -1.45
CA ARG A 85 -14.67 8.79 -0.79
C ARG A 85 -13.53 9.76 -0.45
N LEU A 86 -12.74 10.08 -1.46
CA LEU A 86 -11.55 10.90 -1.31
C LEU A 86 -11.87 12.28 -0.78
N ARG A 87 -10.99 12.77 0.09
CA ARG A 87 -11.04 14.12 0.64
C ARG A 87 -9.73 14.82 0.34
N SER A 88 -9.72 16.14 0.50
CA SER A 88 -8.50 16.92 0.24
C SER A 88 -7.32 16.46 1.09
N ASP A 89 -7.56 16.00 2.33
CA ASP A 89 -6.49 15.52 3.19
C ASP A 89 -5.99 14.13 2.82
N ASP A 90 -6.54 13.50 1.77
CA ASP A 90 -5.98 12.29 1.19
C ASP A 90 -4.89 12.58 0.15
N THR A 91 -4.66 13.85 -0.17
CA THR A 91 -3.55 14.26 -1.04
C THR A 91 -2.24 13.83 -0.38
N ALA A 92 -1.50 12.94 -1.05
CA ALA A 92 -0.30 12.33 -0.48
C ALA A 92 0.43 11.54 -1.55
N VAL A 93 1.66 11.11 -1.23
CA VAL A 93 2.37 10.09 -1.98
C VAL A 93 2.08 8.76 -1.31
N TYR A 94 1.64 7.78 -2.10
CA TYR A 94 1.28 6.44 -1.63
C TYR A 94 2.35 5.46 -2.05
N TYR A 95 2.85 4.67 -1.11
CA TYR A 95 3.92 3.70 -1.33
C TYR A 95 3.45 2.31 -1.02
N CYS A 96 3.82 1.34 -1.86
CA CYS A 96 3.83 -0.06 -1.47
C CYS A 96 5.21 -0.41 -0.95
N ALA A 97 5.29 -1.33 0.01
CA ALA A 97 6.57 -1.73 0.58
C ALA A 97 6.50 -3.20 0.98
N ARG A 98 7.52 -3.96 0.58
CA ARG A 98 7.61 -5.37 0.91
C ARG A 98 8.05 -5.54 2.36
N ASP A 99 7.40 -6.46 3.07
CA ASP A 99 7.85 -6.86 4.40
C ASP A 99 8.99 -7.85 4.25
N GLY A 100 10.22 -7.40 4.50
CA GLY A 100 11.41 -8.23 4.36
C GLY A 100 11.62 -9.18 5.54
N GLU A 101 10.90 -8.98 6.63
CA GLU A 101 10.95 -9.86 7.78
C GLU A 101 9.80 -10.85 7.68
N HIS A 102 10.11 -12.13 7.64
CA HIS A 102 9.08 -13.14 7.64
C HIS A 102 8.56 -13.31 9.05
N CYS A 103 7.52 -12.57 9.36
CA CYS A 103 6.87 -12.61 10.67
C CYS A 103 5.57 -13.37 10.60
N SER A 104 5.34 -14.26 11.56
CA SER A 104 4.05 -14.88 11.75
C SER A 104 3.43 -14.35 13.02
N GLY A 105 2.25 -13.78 12.90
CA GLY A 105 1.52 -13.28 14.05
C GLY A 105 1.42 -11.76 14.11
N ALA A 106 0.31 -11.29 14.65
CA ALA A 106 -0.03 -9.86 14.67
C ALA A 106 0.97 -9.02 15.47
N THR A 107 1.51 -9.57 16.54
CA THR A 107 2.45 -8.84 17.40
C THR A 107 3.71 -8.43 16.64
N CYS A 108 4.20 -9.31 15.75
CA CYS A 108 5.39 -9.01 14.96
C CYS A 108 5.14 -7.81 14.07
N TYR A 109 3.98 -7.75 13.40
CA TYR A 109 3.67 -6.63 12.52
C TYR A 109 3.47 -5.33 13.28
N ILE A 110 2.88 -5.38 14.44
CA ILE A 110 2.70 -4.19 15.26
C ILE A 110 4.05 -3.57 15.63
N LEU A 111 5.03 -4.43 15.97
CA LEU A 111 6.34 -3.96 16.42
C LEU A 111 7.27 -3.56 15.30
N TYR A 112 7.14 -4.17 14.10
CA TYR A 112 8.16 -4.07 13.06
C TYR A 112 7.66 -3.54 11.73
N TYR A 113 6.42 -3.05 11.63
CA TYR A 113 5.87 -2.70 10.32
C TYR A 113 6.64 -1.61 9.58
N TYR A 114 7.41 -0.74 10.29
CA TYR A 114 8.29 0.19 9.61
C TYR A 114 9.70 -0.35 9.40
N TYR A 115 10.18 -1.14 10.33
CA TYR A 115 11.54 -1.68 10.27
C TYR A 115 11.66 -2.90 9.37
N GLY A 116 10.58 -3.63 9.20
CA GLY A 116 10.57 -4.83 8.39
C GLY A 116 10.47 -4.59 6.90
N MET A 117 10.18 -3.35 6.47
CA MET A 117 10.01 -3.02 5.06
C MET A 117 11.37 -2.78 4.42
N ASP A 118 11.79 -3.68 3.53
CA ASP A 118 13.12 -3.65 2.94
C ASP A 118 13.16 -3.15 1.51
N VAL A 119 12.06 -3.24 0.77
CA VAL A 119 11.97 -2.76 -0.61
C VAL A 119 10.71 -1.92 -0.75
N TRP A 120 10.86 -0.73 -1.31
CA TRP A 120 9.77 0.24 -1.48
C TRP A 120 9.51 0.49 -2.95
N GLY A 121 8.25 0.69 -3.31
CA GLY A 121 7.90 1.25 -4.60
C GLY A 121 8.36 2.70 -4.69
N GLN A 122 8.32 3.25 -5.91
CA GLN A 122 8.80 4.63 -6.13
C GLN A 122 7.82 5.69 -5.63
N GLY A 123 6.62 5.29 -5.27
CA GLY A 123 5.58 6.22 -4.84
C GLY A 123 4.63 6.61 -5.96
N THR A 124 3.38 6.85 -5.60
CA THR A 124 2.35 7.36 -6.51
C THR A 124 1.73 8.59 -5.88
N THR A 125 1.87 9.72 -6.54
CA THR A 125 1.26 10.97 -6.07
C THR A 125 -0.22 10.98 -6.42
N VAL A 126 -1.06 11.15 -5.41
CA VAL A 126 -2.50 11.33 -5.58
C VAL A 126 -2.85 12.71 -5.08
N THR A 127 -3.42 13.53 -5.95
CA THR A 127 -3.87 14.88 -5.61
C THR A 127 -5.39 14.90 -5.67
N VAL A 128 -6.01 15.35 -4.57
CA VAL A 128 -7.47 15.50 -4.51
C VAL A 128 -7.76 16.99 -4.51
N SER A 129 -8.41 17.46 -5.57
CA SER A 129 -8.63 18.88 -5.80
C SER A 129 -10.02 19.11 -6.38
N SER A 130 -10.70 20.10 -5.82
CA SER A 130 -12.04 20.48 -6.30
C SER A 130 -12.01 21.10 -7.69
#